data_8d5e2a186f46a3311fb0208444e4d131
#
_entry.id   8d5e2a186f46a3311fb0208444e4d131
#
_cell.length_a   1.000
_cell.length_b   1.000
_cell.length_c   1.000
_cell.angle_alpha   90.00
_cell.angle_beta   90.00
_cell.angle_gamma   90.00
#
_symmetry.space_group_name_H-M   'P 1'
#
loop_
_entity.id
_entity.type
_entity.pdbx_description
1 polymer ?
#
loop_
_entity_poly.entity_id
_entity_poly.type
_entity_poly.pdbx_seq_one_letter_code
_entity_poly.pdbx_strand_id
1 'polypeptide(L)'
;QALEAGKHVYTEKTMTIDLKSAEELVELADEKGLYLGAAPDTFLGSALQTARRAIDEGRIGEVTSFTANANRNLDILAGAHEFLRMPGGGIGYDYGVYYLTALVSLLGPIESVAARVKNRKRIRVNAFTESPEYGQEFLYPNESQVMAVLETENGVTGNFQLNGDCVRGDLAVFYIYGTKGILKLTDP
;
A
#
# COMPACT_ATOMS: atom_id res chain seq x y z
N GLN A 1 12.45 -18.13 -12.31
CA GLN A 1 12.68 -19.55 -11.94
C GLN A 1 11.37 -20.36 -11.92
N ALA A 2 10.38 -20.07 -11.06
CA ALA A 2 9.15 -20.88 -10.99
C ALA A 2 8.34 -20.86 -12.30
N LEU A 3 8.13 -19.68 -12.89
CA LEU A 3 7.49 -19.53 -14.20
C LEU A 3 8.29 -20.23 -15.30
N GLU A 4 9.62 -20.11 -15.30
CA GLU A 4 10.49 -20.81 -16.23
C GLU A 4 10.34 -22.33 -16.14
N ALA A 5 10.12 -22.84 -14.93
CA ALA A 5 9.85 -24.24 -14.65
C ALA A 5 8.39 -24.68 -14.93
N GLY A 6 7.58 -23.81 -15.56
CA GLY A 6 6.21 -24.12 -15.95
C GLY A 6 5.22 -24.19 -14.77
N LYS A 7 5.45 -23.42 -13.70
CA LYS A 7 4.57 -23.40 -12.52
C LYS A 7 3.78 -22.10 -12.47
N HIS A 8 2.49 -22.18 -12.11
CA HIS A 8 1.74 -21.03 -11.66
C HIS A 8 2.38 -20.46 -10.40
N VAL A 9 2.35 -19.14 -10.24
CA VAL A 9 3.01 -18.45 -9.12
C VAL A 9 2.01 -17.56 -8.39
N TYR A 10 2.01 -17.64 -7.08
CA TYR A 10 1.45 -16.64 -6.19
C TYR A 10 2.55 -16.22 -5.21
N THR A 11 2.80 -14.93 -5.08
CA THR A 11 3.88 -14.39 -4.24
C THR A 11 3.35 -13.43 -3.20
N GLU A 12 4.14 -13.23 -2.15
CA GLU A 12 3.93 -12.14 -1.20
C GLU A 12 4.12 -10.77 -1.88
N LYS A 13 3.57 -9.76 -1.23
CA LYS A 13 3.79 -8.36 -1.58
C LYS A 13 5.23 -7.97 -1.15
N THR A 14 5.93 -7.14 -1.81
CA THR A 14 5.66 -6.51 -3.10
C THR A 14 6.18 -7.44 -4.18
N MET A 15 5.43 -7.64 -5.26
CA MET A 15 5.82 -8.57 -6.32
C MET A 15 7.23 -8.27 -6.86
N THR A 16 7.52 -7.00 -7.10
CA THR A 16 8.84 -6.48 -7.47
C THR A 16 9.06 -5.09 -6.88
N ILE A 17 10.29 -4.59 -6.91
CA ILE A 17 10.63 -3.23 -6.47
C ILE A 17 10.80 -2.24 -7.64
N ASP A 18 10.64 -2.70 -8.87
CA ASP A 18 10.68 -1.88 -10.08
C ASP A 18 9.67 -2.38 -11.12
N LEU A 19 9.21 -1.45 -11.96
CA LEU A 19 8.19 -1.73 -12.97
C LEU A 19 8.68 -2.71 -14.03
N LYS A 20 9.91 -2.55 -14.49
CA LYS A 20 10.47 -3.39 -15.56
C LYS A 20 10.46 -4.87 -15.18
N SER A 21 10.91 -5.20 -13.97
CA SER A 21 10.87 -6.58 -13.48
C SER A 21 9.43 -7.11 -13.35
N ALA A 22 8.47 -6.25 -13.03
CA ALA A 22 7.06 -6.65 -12.99
C ALA A 22 6.54 -6.98 -14.39
N GLU A 23 6.82 -6.13 -15.37
CA GLU A 23 6.44 -6.33 -16.77
C GLU A 23 7.05 -7.62 -17.33
N GLU A 24 8.35 -7.85 -17.15
CA GLU A 24 9.04 -9.08 -17.55
C GLU A 24 8.41 -10.36 -16.96
N LEU A 25 7.96 -10.30 -15.70
CA LEU A 25 7.29 -11.44 -15.05
C LEU A 25 5.89 -11.69 -15.62
N VAL A 26 5.13 -10.63 -15.90
CA VAL A 26 3.79 -10.74 -16.52
C VAL A 26 3.91 -11.29 -17.93
N GLU A 27 4.80 -10.73 -18.77
CA GLU A 27 5.06 -11.21 -20.12
C GLU A 27 5.46 -12.69 -20.13
N LEU A 28 6.38 -13.10 -19.26
CA LEU A 28 6.79 -14.49 -19.13
C LEU A 28 5.65 -15.43 -18.71
N ALA A 29 4.76 -14.96 -17.82
CA ALA A 29 3.61 -15.74 -17.40
C ALA A 29 2.62 -15.92 -18.57
N ASP A 30 2.34 -14.85 -19.31
CA ASP A 30 1.45 -14.86 -20.48
C ASP A 30 2.01 -15.75 -21.61
N GLU A 31 3.28 -15.60 -21.95
CA GLU A 31 3.95 -16.44 -22.97
C GLU A 31 3.86 -17.95 -22.66
N LYS A 32 3.89 -18.30 -21.39
CA LYS A 32 3.83 -19.70 -20.94
C LYS A 32 2.41 -20.19 -20.63
N GLY A 33 1.40 -19.32 -20.72
CA GLY A 33 0.02 -19.64 -20.31
C GLY A 33 -0.13 -19.97 -18.83
N LEU A 34 0.63 -19.27 -17.97
CA LEU A 34 0.67 -19.48 -16.52
C LEU A 34 0.00 -18.34 -15.77
N TYR A 35 -0.54 -18.66 -14.60
CA TYR A 35 -1.08 -17.64 -13.69
C TYR A 35 0.05 -17.06 -12.81
N LEU A 36 0.09 -15.74 -12.75
CA LEU A 36 0.92 -14.97 -11.82
C LEU A 36 0.01 -14.09 -10.97
N GLY A 37 0.05 -14.27 -9.67
CA GLY A 37 -0.67 -13.44 -8.70
C GLY A 37 0.26 -12.96 -7.60
N ALA A 38 -0.07 -11.82 -7.01
CA ALA A 38 0.67 -11.25 -5.89
C ALA A 38 -0.29 -10.72 -4.81
N ALA A 39 0.10 -10.85 -3.56
CA ALA A 39 -0.52 -10.11 -2.46
C ALA A 39 -0.30 -8.59 -2.66
N PRO A 40 -1.08 -7.72 -1.99
CA PRO A 40 -1.98 -8.02 -0.88
C PRO A 40 -3.33 -8.55 -1.37
N ASP A 41 -3.90 -9.44 -0.59
CA ASP A 41 -5.22 -10.04 -0.84
C ASP A 41 -6.32 -9.45 0.07
N THR A 42 -5.99 -8.42 0.85
CA THR A 42 -6.90 -7.78 1.82
C THR A 42 -8.18 -7.24 1.18
N PHE A 43 -8.13 -6.87 -0.11
CA PHE A 43 -9.33 -6.44 -0.85
C PHE A 43 -10.37 -7.55 -1.02
N LEU A 44 -10.02 -8.82 -0.86
CA LEU A 44 -10.95 -9.95 -0.82
C LEU A 44 -11.66 -10.09 0.53
N GLY A 45 -11.19 -9.38 1.56
CA GLY A 45 -11.77 -9.37 2.89
C GLY A 45 -13.17 -8.76 2.94
N SER A 46 -13.97 -9.16 3.92
CA SER A 46 -15.39 -8.81 4.04
C SER A 46 -15.66 -7.30 4.05
N ALA A 47 -14.77 -6.51 4.64
CA ALA A 47 -14.93 -5.05 4.72
C ALA A 47 -14.86 -4.40 3.33
N LEU A 48 -13.82 -4.70 2.54
CA LEU A 48 -13.64 -4.15 1.20
C LEU A 48 -14.64 -4.72 0.20
N GLN A 49 -15.00 -6.01 0.32
CA GLN A 49 -16.07 -6.60 -0.50
C GLN A 49 -17.44 -5.98 -0.20
N THR A 50 -17.73 -5.65 1.06
CA THR A 50 -18.97 -4.94 1.44
C THR A 50 -18.97 -3.50 0.91
N ALA A 51 -17.83 -2.82 0.98
CA ALA A 51 -17.65 -1.47 0.44
C ALA A 51 -17.85 -1.47 -1.09
N ARG A 52 -17.24 -2.42 -1.80
CA ARG A 52 -17.41 -2.59 -3.25
C ARG A 52 -18.88 -2.75 -3.62
N ARG A 53 -19.58 -3.66 -2.93
CA ARG A 53 -21.02 -3.88 -3.14
C ARG A 53 -21.84 -2.62 -2.88
N ALA A 54 -21.52 -1.87 -1.81
CA ALA A 54 -22.24 -0.64 -1.49
C ALA A 54 -22.06 0.44 -2.57
N ILE A 55 -20.90 0.51 -3.19
CA ILE A 55 -20.61 1.39 -4.33
C ILE A 55 -21.40 0.92 -5.56
N ASP A 56 -21.30 -0.34 -5.92
CA ASP A 56 -21.97 -0.92 -7.10
C ASP A 56 -23.50 -0.82 -7.03
N GLU A 57 -24.08 -0.97 -5.84
CA GLU A 57 -25.53 -0.81 -5.59
C GLU A 57 -25.96 0.67 -5.48
N GLY A 58 -25.02 1.62 -5.61
CA GLY A 58 -25.29 3.06 -5.52
C GLY A 58 -25.74 3.54 -4.14
N ARG A 59 -25.44 2.80 -3.07
CA ARG A 59 -25.88 3.14 -1.69
C ARG A 59 -25.32 4.47 -1.20
N ILE A 60 -24.12 4.85 -1.65
CA ILE A 60 -23.53 6.15 -1.32
C ILE A 60 -23.71 7.20 -2.43
N GLY A 61 -24.47 6.85 -3.48
CA GLY A 61 -24.61 7.70 -4.67
C GLY A 61 -23.35 7.67 -5.53
N GLU A 62 -23.13 8.73 -6.28
CA GLU A 62 -21.91 8.94 -7.07
C GLU A 62 -20.72 9.20 -6.13
N VAL A 63 -19.60 8.49 -6.34
CA VAL A 63 -18.38 8.73 -5.57
C VAL A 63 -17.72 10.01 -6.04
N THR A 64 -17.43 10.90 -5.13
CA THR A 64 -16.86 12.23 -5.44
C THR A 64 -15.40 12.35 -5.05
N SER A 65 -14.98 11.72 -3.96
CA SER A 65 -13.60 11.79 -3.47
C SER A 65 -13.27 10.70 -2.46
N PHE A 66 -12.00 10.63 -2.07
CA PHE A 66 -11.54 9.74 -0.99
C PHE A 66 -10.44 10.37 -0.12
N THR A 67 -10.27 9.82 1.06
CA THR A 67 -9.14 10.08 1.95
C THR A 67 -8.55 8.74 2.41
N ALA A 68 -7.26 8.54 2.15
CA ALA A 68 -6.54 7.33 2.53
C ALA A 68 -5.22 7.69 3.21
N ASN A 69 -5.22 7.67 4.55
CA ASN A 69 -4.08 8.09 5.35
C ASN A 69 -3.68 7.00 6.34
N ALA A 70 -2.41 6.64 6.36
CA ALA A 70 -1.84 5.76 7.36
C ALA A 70 -0.63 6.39 8.06
N ASN A 71 -0.57 6.19 9.37
CA ASN A 71 0.57 6.59 10.18
C ASN A 71 1.19 5.35 10.81
N ARG A 72 2.52 5.31 10.87
CA ARG A 72 3.28 4.21 11.47
C ARG A 72 4.47 4.77 12.24
N ASN A 73 4.99 3.98 13.16
CA ASN A 73 6.23 4.28 13.85
C ASN A 73 7.34 3.38 13.28
N LEU A 74 8.15 3.93 12.37
CA LEU A 74 9.25 3.18 11.75
C LEU A 74 10.42 2.91 12.71
N ASP A 75 10.55 3.65 13.80
CA ASP A 75 11.54 3.34 14.84
C ASP A 75 11.21 2.00 15.52
N ILE A 76 9.91 1.66 15.61
CA ILE A 76 9.44 0.35 16.10
C ILE A 76 9.46 -0.67 14.96
N LEU A 77 8.79 -0.39 13.84
CA LEU A 77 8.58 -1.39 12.79
C LEU A 77 9.89 -1.83 12.13
N ALA A 78 10.74 -0.86 11.73
CA ALA A 78 12.03 -1.18 11.15
C ALA A 78 13.07 -1.61 12.19
N GLY A 79 12.79 -1.38 13.48
CA GLY A 79 13.50 -2.00 14.60
C GLY A 79 13.18 -3.47 14.77
N ALA A 80 11.91 -3.85 14.54
CA ALA A 80 11.44 -5.23 14.63
C ALA A 80 11.74 -6.04 13.37
N HIS A 81 11.75 -5.41 12.19
CA HIS A 81 11.81 -6.08 10.89
C HIS A 81 12.93 -5.52 10.01
N GLU A 82 14.01 -6.28 9.89
CA GLU A 82 15.21 -5.86 9.15
C GLU A 82 14.93 -5.64 7.65
N PHE A 83 14.02 -6.40 7.03
CA PHE A 83 13.69 -6.23 5.62
C PHE A 83 13.18 -4.83 5.27
N LEU A 84 12.59 -4.09 6.21
CA LEU A 84 12.19 -2.70 6.01
C LEU A 84 13.37 -1.75 5.80
N ARG A 85 14.59 -2.17 6.17
CA ARG A 85 15.83 -1.43 5.95
C ARG A 85 16.46 -1.73 4.58
N MET A 86 15.93 -2.74 3.86
CA MET A 86 16.41 -3.17 2.54
C MET A 86 15.70 -2.39 1.41
N PRO A 87 16.22 -2.42 0.17
CA PRO A 87 15.54 -1.87 -0.99
C PRO A 87 14.10 -2.40 -1.10
N GLY A 88 13.12 -1.52 -1.34
CA GLY A 88 11.70 -1.88 -1.37
C GLY A 88 11.02 -1.90 0.01
N GLY A 89 11.76 -1.73 1.12
CA GLY A 89 11.21 -1.68 2.47
C GLY A 89 10.71 -0.29 2.91
N GLY A 90 10.57 0.65 1.99
CA GLY A 90 9.99 1.97 2.27
C GLY A 90 8.51 1.90 2.59
N ILE A 91 7.99 2.89 3.32
CA ILE A 91 6.57 2.91 3.72
C ILE A 91 5.62 2.93 2.51
N GLY A 92 6.07 3.48 1.37
CA GLY A 92 5.32 3.47 0.12
C GLY A 92 5.12 2.06 -0.43
N TYR A 93 6.19 1.29 -0.48
CA TYR A 93 6.16 -0.10 -0.97
C TYR A 93 5.56 -1.07 0.05
N ASP A 94 6.01 -1.00 1.31
CA ASP A 94 5.61 -1.98 2.33
C ASP A 94 4.17 -1.79 2.78
N TYR A 95 3.75 -0.54 2.97
CA TYR A 95 2.44 -0.21 3.53
C TYR A 95 1.47 0.37 2.50
N GLY A 96 1.97 1.20 1.60
CA GLY A 96 1.16 1.87 0.59
C GLY A 96 0.45 0.91 -0.35
N VAL A 97 1.05 -0.24 -0.61
CA VAL A 97 0.49 -1.28 -1.49
C VAL A 97 -0.91 -1.73 -1.03
N TYR A 98 -1.18 -1.83 0.28
CA TYR A 98 -2.49 -2.20 0.80
C TYR A 98 -3.57 -1.18 0.44
N TYR A 99 -3.29 0.09 0.68
CA TYR A 99 -4.21 1.19 0.39
C TYR A 99 -4.41 1.41 -1.10
N LEU A 100 -3.33 1.35 -1.90
CA LEU A 100 -3.41 1.50 -3.35
C LEU A 100 -4.20 0.36 -3.98
N THR A 101 -3.97 -0.88 -3.56
CA THR A 101 -4.75 -2.03 -4.03
C THR A 101 -6.23 -1.90 -3.65
N ALA A 102 -6.53 -1.45 -2.42
CA ALA A 102 -7.89 -1.20 -1.99
C ALA A 102 -8.56 -0.09 -2.82
N LEU A 103 -7.87 1.03 -3.07
CA LEU A 103 -8.38 2.13 -3.89
C LEU A 103 -8.67 1.69 -5.32
N VAL A 104 -7.71 1.01 -5.97
CA VAL A 104 -7.89 0.51 -7.34
C VAL A 104 -9.03 -0.52 -7.40
N SER A 105 -9.14 -1.40 -6.41
CA SER A 105 -10.22 -2.38 -6.30
C SER A 105 -11.60 -1.72 -6.17
N LEU A 106 -11.71 -0.59 -5.46
CA LEU A 106 -12.98 0.08 -5.20
C LEU A 106 -13.35 1.14 -6.24
N LEU A 107 -12.36 1.85 -6.78
CA LEU A 107 -12.57 3.06 -7.58
C LEU A 107 -12.05 2.96 -9.01
N GLY A 108 -11.35 1.88 -9.36
CA GLY A 108 -10.71 1.69 -10.67
C GLY A 108 -9.27 2.22 -10.73
N PRO A 109 -8.65 2.15 -11.91
CA PRO A 109 -7.26 2.53 -12.10
C PRO A 109 -6.97 4.00 -11.74
N ILE A 110 -5.75 4.27 -11.30
CA ILE A 110 -5.25 5.62 -11.06
C ILE A 110 -4.70 6.18 -12.37
N GLU A 111 -5.22 7.30 -12.82
CA GLU A 111 -4.80 8.00 -14.03
C GLU A 111 -3.62 8.94 -13.76
N SER A 112 -3.68 9.68 -12.65
CA SER A 112 -2.66 10.68 -12.35
C SER A 112 -2.27 10.72 -10.88
N VAL A 113 -1.03 11.16 -10.61
CA VAL A 113 -0.47 11.34 -9.27
C VAL A 113 0.39 12.60 -9.18
N ALA A 114 0.15 13.41 -8.15
CA ALA A 114 1.04 14.48 -7.73
C ALA A 114 1.51 14.22 -6.30
N ALA A 115 2.81 14.01 -6.11
CA ALA A 115 3.34 13.54 -4.83
C ALA A 115 4.59 14.27 -4.34
N ARG A 116 4.80 14.20 -3.02
CA ARG A 116 6.07 14.48 -2.35
C ARG A 116 6.46 13.26 -1.53
N VAL A 117 7.65 12.74 -1.81
CA VAL A 117 8.24 11.59 -1.12
C VAL A 117 9.50 12.06 -0.38
N LYS A 118 9.64 11.66 0.87
CA LYS A 118 10.77 12.08 1.71
C LYS A 118 11.24 10.96 2.63
N ASN A 119 12.53 10.97 2.92
CA ASN A 119 13.09 10.34 4.11
C ASN A 119 13.49 11.44 5.08
N ARG A 120 12.77 11.58 6.18
CA ARG A 120 13.05 12.62 7.19
C ARG A 120 14.11 12.24 8.21
N LYS A 121 14.30 10.95 8.44
CA LYS A 121 15.17 10.44 9.51
C LYS A 121 15.89 9.19 9.04
N ARG A 122 17.06 9.36 8.44
CA ARG A 122 17.88 8.26 7.91
C ARG A 122 18.53 7.41 8.99
N ILE A 123 18.93 8.03 10.09
CA ILE A 123 19.43 7.32 11.27
C ILE A 123 18.28 7.27 12.28
N ARG A 124 17.89 6.08 12.67
CA ARG A 124 16.79 5.81 13.59
C ARG A 124 17.30 5.09 14.82
N VAL A 125 16.57 5.20 15.91
CA VAL A 125 16.82 4.43 17.13
C VAL A 125 15.79 3.32 17.20
N ASN A 126 16.24 2.09 17.41
CA ASN A 126 15.34 0.94 17.55
C ASN A 126 14.49 1.09 18.82
N ALA A 127 13.20 1.32 18.62
CA ALA A 127 12.22 1.47 19.70
C ALA A 127 11.35 0.21 19.91
N PHE A 128 11.69 -0.90 19.28
CA PHE A 128 11.03 -2.20 19.52
C PHE A 128 11.60 -2.86 20.77
N THR A 129 10.84 -2.84 21.84
CA THR A 129 11.29 -3.23 23.20
C THR A 129 11.71 -4.69 23.33
N GLU A 130 11.22 -5.58 22.47
CA GLU A 130 11.57 -7.00 22.46
C GLU A 130 12.84 -7.31 21.64
N SER A 131 13.40 -6.29 20.96
CA SER A 131 14.61 -6.46 20.16
C SER A 131 15.85 -6.49 21.08
N PRO A 132 16.80 -7.38 20.83
CA PRO A 132 18.12 -7.33 21.49
C PRO A 132 18.90 -6.05 21.14
N GLU A 133 18.52 -5.39 20.05
CA GLU A 133 19.10 -4.11 19.59
C GLU A 133 18.29 -2.88 20.07
N TYR A 134 17.39 -3.04 21.03
CA TYR A 134 16.62 -1.93 21.59
C TYR A 134 17.53 -0.77 22.02
N GLY A 135 17.18 0.43 21.61
CA GLY A 135 17.95 1.65 21.90
C GLY A 135 19.18 1.87 21.01
N GLN A 136 19.54 0.92 20.15
CA GLN A 136 20.66 1.10 19.21
C GLN A 136 20.23 1.86 17.95
N GLU A 137 21.18 2.58 17.36
CA GLU A 137 20.96 3.27 16.09
C GLU A 137 21.03 2.28 14.91
N PHE A 138 20.21 2.53 13.88
CA PHE A 138 20.26 1.84 12.61
C PHE A 138 20.03 2.77 11.42
N LEU A 139 20.57 2.41 10.27
CA LEU A 139 20.34 3.10 9.01
C LEU A 139 19.00 2.67 8.41
N TYR A 140 18.14 3.64 8.05
CA TYR A 140 16.91 3.46 7.27
C TYR A 140 17.03 4.26 5.98
N PRO A 141 17.39 3.62 4.85
CA PRO A 141 17.69 4.33 3.60
C PRO A 141 16.45 4.73 2.80
N ASN A 142 15.31 4.08 3.06
CA ASN A 142 14.08 4.19 2.27
C ASN A 142 13.25 5.43 2.63
N GLU A 143 12.20 5.69 1.86
CA GLU A 143 11.25 6.77 2.15
C GLU A 143 10.46 6.49 3.43
N SER A 144 10.29 7.53 4.24
CA SER A 144 9.49 7.48 5.46
C SER A 144 8.17 8.23 5.35
N GLN A 145 8.00 9.03 4.30
CA GLN A 145 6.77 9.78 4.05
C GLN A 145 6.42 9.81 2.57
N VAL A 146 5.14 9.59 2.27
CA VAL A 146 4.51 9.80 0.98
C VAL A 146 3.29 10.68 1.19
N MET A 147 3.22 11.81 0.48
CA MET A 147 2.08 12.72 0.48
C MET A 147 1.66 12.92 -0.97
N ALA A 148 0.45 12.49 -1.32
CA ALA A 148 -0.01 12.52 -2.70
C ALA A 148 -1.45 12.97 -2.84
N VAL A 149 -1.76 13.53 -3.99
CA VAL A 149 -3.10 13.63 -4.56
C VAL A 149 -3.16 12.64 -5.72
N LEU A 150 -4.18 11.82 -5.74
CA LEU A 150 -4.43 10.82 -6.78
C LEU A 150 -5.74 11.14 -7.48
N GLU A 151 -5.79 10.83 -8.78
CA GLU A 151 -7.00 10.89 -9.59
C GLU A 151 -7.19 9.56 -10.31
N THR A 152 -8.40 9.02 -10.28
CA THR A 152 -8.76 7.80 -11.00
C THR A 152 -9.21 8.12 -12.42
N GLU A 153 -9.19 7.14 -13.33
CA GLU A 153 -9.71 7.27 -14.70
C GLU A 153 -11.18 7.74 -14.75
N ASN A 154 -11.95 7.50 -13.70
CA ASN A 154 -13.33 7.94 -13.56
C ASN A 154 -13.46 9.37 -12.98
N GLY A 155 -12.36 10.11 -12.81
CA GLY A 155 -12.32 11.48 -12.30
C GLY A 155 -12.51 11.62 -10.78
N VAL A 156 -12.47 10.53 -10.02
CA VAL A 156 -12.52 10.58 -8.56
C VAL A 156 -11.15 10.99 -8.03
N THR A 157 -11.08 12.12 -7.32
CA THR A 157 -9.84 12.62 -6.72
C THR A 157 -9.80 12.40 -5.22
N GLY A 158 -8.60 12.27 -4.67
CA GLY A 158 -8.45 12.14 -3.23
C GLY A 158 -7.02 12.29 -2.74
N ASN A 159 -6.87 12.38 -1.43
CA ASN A 159 -5.57 12.43 -0.82
C ASN A 159 -5.12 11.04 -0.37
N PHE A 160 -3.82 10.81 -0.54
CA PHE A 160 -3.13 9.61 -0.09
C PHE A 160 -1.91 10.01 0.73
N GLN A 161 -1.86 9.57 1.97
CA GLN A 161 -0.78 9.92 2.88
C GLN A 161 -0.27 8.71 3.63
N LEU A 162 1.05 8.54 3.61
CA LEU A 162 1.77 7.61 4.47
C LEU A 162 2.81 8.39 5.27
N ASN A 163 2.83 8.17 6.58
CA ASN A 163 3.77 8.82 7.48
C ASN A 163 4.35 7.81 8.46
N GLY A 164 5.59 7.41 8.24
CA GLY A 164 6.35 6.48 9.09
C GLY A 164 7.07 7.15 10.26
N ASP A 165 7.01 8.47 10.37
CA ASP A 165 7.66 9.25 11.44
C ASP A 165 6.66 9.65 12.55
N CYS A 166 5.55 8.93 12.67
CA CYS A 166 4.54 9.15 13.69
C CYS A 166 4.83 8.30 14.93
N VAL A 167 4.61 8.87 16.11
CA VAL A 167 4.76 8.11 17.37
C VAL A 167 3.68 7.05 17.56
N ARG A 168 2.52 7.20 16.89
CA ARG A 168 1.38 6.28 16.95
C ARG A 168 1.06 5.74 15.56
N GLY A 169 0.84 4.43 15.49
CA GLY A 169 0.46 3.73 14.27
C GLY A 169 -1.02 3.41 14.11
N ASP A 170 -1.84 3.77 15.10
CA ASP A 170 -3.26 3.41 15.20
C ASP A 170 -4.25 4.46 14.64
N LEU A 171 -3.72 5.49 13.98
CA LEU A 171 -4.51 6.61 13.45
C LEU A 171 -4.65 6.52 11.93
N ALA A 172 -5.14 5.38 11.43
CA ALA A 172 -5.49 5.23 10.03
C ALA A 172 -6.84 5.91 9.74
N VAL A 173 -6.93 6.53 8.57
CA VAL A 173 -8.15 7.17 8.08
C VAL A 173 -8.37 6.70 6.65
N PHE A 174 -9.48 6.00 6.41
CA PHE A 174 -9.84 5.57 5.07
C PHE A 174 -11.34 5.81 4.85
N TYR A 175 -11.65 6.83 4.05
CA TYR A 175 -13.01 7.22 3.71
C TYR A 175 -13.20 7.32 2.21
N ILE A 176 -14.38 6.92 1.76
CA ILE A 176 -14.88 7.17 0.40
C ILE A 176 -16.15 7.99 0.52
N TYR A 177 -16.17 9.14 -0.14
CA TYR A 177 -17.25 10.12 -0.07
C TYR A 177 -18.10 10.02 -1.32
N GLY A 178 -19.40 9.92 -1.13
CA GLY A 178 -20.39 9.91 -2.20
C GLY A 178 -21.46 10.96 -1.97
N THR A 179 -22.27 11.22 -3.01
CA THR A 179 -23.34 12.24 -3.00
C THR A 179 -24.49 11.91 -2.07
N LYS A 180 -24.63 10.65 -1.61
CA LYS A 180 -25.71 10.18 -0.72
C LYS A 180 -25.20 9.55 0.56
N GLY A 181 -23.91 9.37 0.73
CA GLY A 181 -23.35 8.73 1.91
C GLY A 181 -21.83 8.67 1.90
N ILE A 182 -21.27 8.16 2.99
CA ILE A 182 -19.84 8.03 3.21
C ILE A 182 -19.56 6.61 3.68
N LEU A 183 -18.55 5.98 3.10
CA LEU A 183 -17.97 4.74 3.63
C LEU A 183 -16.76 5.09 4.49
N LYS A 184 -16.79 4.62 5.72
CA LYS A 184 -15.62 4.56 6.59
C LYS A 184 -15.09 3.14 6.56
N LEU A 185 -13.87 2.99 6.11
CA LEU A 185 -13.19 1.70 6.02
C LEU A 185 -12.20 1.55 7.18
N THR A 186 -11.93 0.30 7.53
CA THR A 186 -10.83 -0.04 8.43
C THR A 186 -9.50 0.11 7.70
N ASP A 187 -8.41 0.04 8.43
CA ASP A 187 -7.05 -0.13 7.91
C ASP A 187 -7.02 -1.44 7.06
N PRO A 188 -6.71 -1.38 5.76
CA PRO A 188 -6.76 -2.54 4.87
C PRO A 188 -5.66 -3.57 5.14
#